data_452b65d2920875651e2a7ec2f7c4c636
#
_entry.id   452b65d2920875651e2a7ec2f7c4c636
#
_cell.length_a   1.000
_cell.length_b   1.000
_cell.length_c   1.000
_cell.angle_alpha   90.00
_cell.angle_beta   90.00
_cell.angle_gamma   90.00
#
_symmetry.space_group_name_H-M   'P 1'
#
loop_
_entity.id
_entity.type
_entity.pdbx_description
1 polymer ?
#
loop_
_entity_poly.entity_id
_entity_poly.type
_entity_poly.pdbx_seq_one_letter_code
_entity_poly.pdbx_strand_id
1 'polypeptide(L)'
;MRHAKSSWDDLHVDDFKRPLSERGLKNSEMLNAFLKSKKVSFDKVFSSSSVRTEITCSVVLEGIFEFDKISFLDDFYHASAEYLKNFLLDKTFQESVLIVGHNPGLSDLVSYLSKRDIYLRTCDLVCLESKQSDSTLVFNLHWLWNPKKGFIEN
;
A
#
# COMPACT_ATOMS: atom_id res chain seq x y z
N MET A 1 -0.93 0.77 1.14
CA MET A 1 -0.61 1.60 -0.04
C MET A 1 -1.30 1.04 -1.28
N ARG A 2 -1.95 1.87 -2.07
CA ARG A 2 -2.41 1.49 -3.41
C ARG A 2 -1.27 1.62 -4.42
N HIS A 3 -1.16 0.70 -5.37
CA HIS A 3 -0.17 0.78 -6.45
C HIS A 3 -0.18 2.13 -7.19
N ALA A 4 0.93 2.54 -7.78
CA ALA A 4 1.05 3.74 -8.59
C ALA A 4 0.32 3.61 -9.94
N LYS A 5 0.17 4.71 -10.67
CA LYS A 5 -0.63 4.75 -11.90
C LYS A 5 -0.04 3.82 -12.98
N SER A 6 -0.83 2.82 -13.41
CA SER A 6 -0.46 1.95 -14.53
C SER A 6 -0.62 2.65 -15.89
N SER A 7 0.17 2.21 -16.87
CA SER A 7 0.01 2.62 -18.27
C SER A 7 -1.23 1.98 -18.89
N TRP A 8 -1.78 2.69 -19.91
CA TRP A 8 -2.83 2.26 -20.82
C TRP A 8 -2.41 2.43 -22.28
N ASP A 9 -1.10 2.56 -22.54
CA ASP A 9 -0.57 2.86 -23.87
C ASP A 9 -0.76 1.66 -24.82
N ASP A 10 -0.74 0.44 -24.29
CA ASP A 10 -1.07 -0.78 -25.00
C ASP A 10 -2.31 -1.44 -24.38
N LEU A 11 -3.41 -1.42 -25.14
CA LEU A 11 -4.69 -2.01 -24.72
C LEU A 11 -4.74 -3.54 -24.84
N HIS A 12 -3.77 -4.16 -25.50
CA HIS A 12 -3.68 -5.62 -25.65
C HIS A 12 -2.95 -6.30 -24.49
N VAL A 13 -2.28 -5.51 -23.63
CA VAL A 13 -1.61 -6.05 -22.45
C VAL A 13 -2.64 -6.46 -21.42
N ASP A 14 -2.55 -7.70 -20.97
CA ASP A 14 -3.34 -8.22 -19.84
C ASP A 14 -3.26 -7.32 -18.62
N ASP A 15 -4.38 -7.09 -17.92
CA ASP A 15 -4.42 -6.16 -16.80
C ASP A 15 -3.38 -6.49 -15.71
N PHE A 16 -3.14 -7.77 -15.44
CA PHE A 16 -2.14 -8.22 -14.48
C PHE A 16 -0.72 -7.78 -14.86
N LYS A 17 -0.40 -7.81 -16.16
CA LYS A 17 0.92 -7.52 -16.72
C LYS A 17 1.17 -6.04 -17.03
N ARG A 18 0.21 -5.16 -16.80
CA ARG A 18 0.34 -3.73 -17.13
C ARG A 18 1.40 -3.05 -16.27
N PRO A 19 2.40 -2.38 -16.88
CA PRO A 19 3.44 -1.65 -16.17
C PRO A 19 2.92 -0.31 -15.61
N LEU A 20 3.77 0.43 -14.93
CA LEU A 20 3.51 1.80 -14.53
C LEU A 20 3.61 2.75 -15.74
N SER A 21 2.81 3.81 -15.71
CA SER A 21 2.98 4.98 -16.58
C SER A 21 4.13 5.86 -16.05
N GLU A 22 4.64 6.79 -16.88
CA GLU A 22 5.62 7.80 -16.45
C GLU A 22 5.16 8.56 -15.21
N ARG A 23 3.87 8.94 -15.15
CA ARG A 23 3.29 9.57 -13.95
C ARG A 23 3.33 8.63 -12.74
N GLY A 24 3.12 7.34 -12.96
CA GLY A 24 3.20 6.33 -11.90
C GLY A 24 4.61 6.23 -11.34
N LEU A 25 5.62 6.17 -12.19
CA LEU A 25 7.03 6.14 -11.80
C LEU A 25 7.40 7.40 -10.99
N LYS A 26 7.11 8.60 -11.54
CA LYS A 26 7.39 9.87 -10.85
C LYS A 26 6.71 9.96 -9.48
N ASN A 27 5.46 9.53 -9.36
CA ASN A 27 4.76 9.52 -8.07
C ASN A 27 5.39 8.55 -7.08
N SER A 28 5.88 7.39 -7.55
CA SER A 28 6.59 6.42 -6.72
C SER A 28 7.93 6.97 -6.20
N GLU A 29 8.68 7.68 -7.04
CA GLU A 29 9.92 8.38 -6.64
C GLU A 29 9.65 9.46 -5.58
N MET A 30 8.58 10.24 -5.75
CA MET A 30 8.17 11.25 -4.76
C MET A 30 7.83 10.61 -3.40
N LEU A 31 7.13 9.47 -3.41
CA LEU A 31 6.82 8.73 -2.19
C LEU A 31 8.08 8.15 -1.54
N ASN A 32 9.01 7.60 -2.32
CA ASN A 32 10.30 7.13 -1.81
C ASN A 32 11.07 8.26 -1.10
N ALA A 33 11.19 9.42 -1.75
CA ALA A 33 11.85 10.59 -1.16
C ALA A 33 11.18 11.03 0.15
N PHE A 34 9.85 11.03 0.21
CA PHE A 34 9.11 11.32 1.43
C PHE A 34 9.41 10.31 2.54
N LEU A 35 9.32 9.00 2.27
CA LEU A 35 9.58 7.95 3.24
C LEU A 35 11.01 8.04 3.81
N LYS A 36 12.01 8.28 2.94
CA LYS A 36 13.40 8.52 3.35
C LYS A 36 13.55 9.73 4.24
N SER A 37 12.89 10.86 3.89
CA SER A 37 12.95 12.10 4.67
C SER A 37 12.36 11.94 6.08
N LYS A 38 11.34 11.09 6.21
CA LYS A 38 10.68 10.77 7.49
C LYS A 38 11.31 9.57 8.21
N LYS A 39 12.35 8.95 7.63
CA LYS A 39 13.01 7.74 8.16
C LYS A 39 12.00 6.61 8.46
N VAL A 40 10.99 6.48 7.59
CA VAL A 40 10.01 5.39 7.71
C VAL A 40 10.69 4.08 7.36
N SER A 41 10.48 3.05 8.18
CA SER A 41 10.94 1.69 7.95
C SER A 41 9.79 0.71 8.07
N PHE A 42 9.96 -0.46 7.48
CA PHE A 42 9.01 -1.56 7.55
C PHE A 42 9.72 -2.82 8.00
N ASP A 43 9.07 -3.60 8.86
CA ASP A 43 9.58 -4.92 9.27
C ASP A 43 9.12 -6.00 8.30
N LYS A 44 7.94 -5.83 7.69
CA LYS A 44 7.38 -6.75 6.68
C LYS A 44 6.69 -5.98 5.57
N VAL A 45 6.83 -6.51 4.35
CA VAL A 45 6.16 -5.98 3.16
C VAL A 45 5.45 -7.11 2.44
N PHE A 46 4.15 -6.95 2.23
CA PHE A 46 3.31 -7.84 1.44
C PHE A 46 2.72 -7.08 0.25
N SER A 47 2.81 -7.65 -0.93
CA SER A 47 2.33 -7.01 -2.16
C SER A 47 1.57 -7.99 -3.04
N SER A 48 0.62 -7.48 -3.80
CA SER A 48 0.13 -8.21 -4.98
C SER A 48 1.29 -8.47 -5.94
N SER A 49 1.24 -9.62 -6.63
CA SER A 49 2.23 -10.04 -7.63
C SER A 49 1.98 -9.45 -9.04
N SER A 50 1.07 -8.49 -9.21
CA SER A 50 0.89 -7.84 -10.50
C SER A 50 2.08 -6.93 -10.85
N VAL A 51 2.41 -6.80 -12.12
CA VAL A 51 3.59 -6.02 -12.58
C VAL A 51 3.58 -4.58 -12.04
N ARG A 52 2.42 -3.92 -12.01
CA ARG A 52 2.32 -2.54 -11.48
C ARG A 52 2.59 -2.43 -9.98
N THR A 53 2.27 -3.45 -9.20
CA THR A 53 2.59 -3.47 -7.76
C THR A 53 4.06 -3.79 -7.53
N GLU A 54 4.63 -4.72 -8.29
CA GLU A 54 6.07 -5.05 -8.23
C GLU A 54 6.93 -3.82 -8.55
N ILE A 55 6.63 -3.11 -9.66
CA ILE A 55 7.37 -1.89 -10.03
C ILE A 55 7.14 -0.79 -8.98
N THR A 56 5.92 -0.65 -8.46
CA THR A 56 5.66 0.31 -7.37
C THR A 56 6.54 0.01 -6.16
N CYS A 57 6.62 -1.25 -5.73
CA CYS A 57 7.46 -1.67 -4.61
C CYS A 57 8.94 -1.40 -4.89
N SER A 58 9.44 -1.77 -6.07
CA SER A 58 10.85 -1.59 -6.41
C SER A 58 11.29 -0.12 -6.34
N VAL A 59 10.44 0.81 -6.79
CA VAL A 59 10.76 2.24 -6.77
C VAL A 59 10.52 2.86 -5.39
N VAL A 60 9.36 2.61 -4.77
CA VAL A 60 9.00 3.23 -3.48
C VAL A 60 9.92 2.77 -2.35
N LEU A 61 10.35 1.52 -2.37
CA LEU A 61 11.11 0.91 -1.29
C LEU A 61 12.63 0.88 -1.54
N GLU A 62 13.09 1.43 -2.65
CA GLU A 62 14.52 1.52 -2.96
C GLU A 62 15.29 2.21 -1.82
N GLY A 63 16.26 1.47 -1.22
CA GLY A 63 17.05 1.94 -0.08
C GLY A 63 16.28 2.07 1.24
N ILE A 64 15.07 1.50 1.33
CA ILE A 64 14.23 1.44 2.54
C ILE A 64 14.01 -0.01 2.97
N PHE A 65 13.75 -0.89 2.01
CA PHE A 65 13.47 -2.31 2.25
C PHE A 65 14.06 -3.15 1.11
N GLU A 66 14.62 -4.33 1.45
CA GLU A 66 15.23 -5.22 0.46
C GLU A 66 14.16 -5.88 -0.40
N PHE A 67 14.30 -5.77 -1.73
CA PHE A 67 13.27 -6.21 -2.67
C PHE A 67 13.02 -7.73 -2.61
N ASP A 68 14.04 -8.53 -2.39
CA ASP A 68 13.99 -9.99 -2.28
C ASP A 68 13.29 -10.48 -0.99
N LYS A 69 13.12 -9.61 -0.01
CA LYS A 69 12.36 -9.87 1.22
C LYS A 69 10.88 -9.51 1.12
N ILE A 70 10.43 -8.94 0.00
CA ILE A 70 9.01 -8.65 -0.23
C ILE A 70 8.26 -9.96 -0.52
N SER A 71 7.17 -10.18 0.21
CA SER A 71 6.27 -11.30 -0.06
C SER A 71 5.25 -10.89 -1.13
N PHE A 72 5.46 -11.34 -2.36
CA PHE A 72 4.49 -11.16 -3.45
C PHE A 72 3.46 -12.29 -3.42
N LEU A 73 2.19 -11.94 -3.35
CA LEU A 73 1.07 -12.86 -3.15
C LEU A 73 0.03 -12.69 -4.27
N ASP A 74 -0.25 -13.77 -4.97
CA ASP A 74 -1.25 -13.78 -6.06
C ASP A 74 -2.65 -13.46 -5.54
N ASP A 75 -2.99 -13.96 -4.36
CA ASP A 75 -4.29 -13.71 -3.72
C ASP A 75 -4.51 -12.24 -3.32
N PHE A 76 -3.47 -11.40 -3.37
CA PHE A 76 -3.61 -9.96 -3.17
C PHE A 76 -4.06 -9.21 -4.44
N TYR A 77 -4.06 -9.90 -5.59
CA TYR A 77 -4.58 -9.34 -6.82
C TYR A 77 -6.10 -9.23 -6.75
N HIS A 78 -6.60 -7.99 -6.73
CA HIS A 78 -8.02 -7.68 -6.49
C HIS A 78 -8.63 -8.28 -5.21
N ALA A 79 -7.81 -8.48 -4.18
CA ALA A 79 -8.28 -8.97 -2.88
C ALA A 79 -9.40 -8.10 -2.30
N SER A 80 -10.38 -8.75 -1.68
CA SER A 80 -11.43 -8.05 -0.94
C SER A 80 -10.90 -7.46 0.39
N ALA A 81 -11.61 -6.47 0.92
CA ALA A 81 -11.30 -5.93 2.24
C ALA A 81 -11.36 -6.99 3.35
N GLU A 82 -12.29 -7.94 3.23
CA GLU A 82 -12.43 -9.04 4.19
C GLU A 82 -11.22 -9.96 4.16
N TYR A 83 -10.75 -10.35 2.96
CA TYR A 83 -9.55 -11.16 2.82
C TYR A 83 -8.33 -10.47 3.44
N LEU A 84 -8.10 -9.21 3.09
CA LEU A 84 -6.98 -8.43 3.63
C LEU A 84 -7.08 -8.22 5.15
N LYS A 85 -8.29 -8.00 5.67
CA LYS A 85 -8.55 -7.91 7.11
C LYS A 85 -8.17 -9.21 7.82
N ASN A 86 -8.65 -10.35 7.32
CA ASN A 86 -8.37 -11.65 7.92
C ASN A 86 -6.87 -11.94 7.86
N PHE A 87 -6.20 -11.65 6.74
CA PHE A 87 -4.75 -11.76 6.60
C PHE A 87 -4.00 -10.95 7.66
N LEU A 88 -4.47 -9.73 7.99
CA LEU A 88 -3.87 -8.91 9.04
C LEU A 88 -4.15 -9.43 10.44
N LEU A 89 -5.35 -9.93 10.70
CA LEU A 89 -5.76 -10.37 12.03
C LEU A 89 -5.22 -11.75 12.43
N ASP A 90 -5.01 -12.64 11.45
CA ASP A 90 -4.42 -13.96 11.66
C ASP A 90 -2.93 -13.89 12.07
N LYS A 91 -2.31 -12.75 11.83
CA LYS A 91 -0.91 -12.52 12.17
C LYS A 91 -0.83 -11.46 13.27
N THR A 92 -0.39 -11.86 14.45
CA THR A 92 -0.07 -10.93 15.54
C THR A 92 1.17 -10.11 15.18
N PHE A 93 0.98 -9.09 14.34
CA PHE A 93 2.05 -8.16 14.03
C PHE A 93 2.24 -7.19 15.21
N GLN A 94 3.32 -7.36 15.94
CA GLN A 94 3.86 -6.32 16.83
C GLN A 94 4.84 -5.38 16.08
N GLU A 95 4.79 -5.42 14.76
CA GLU A 95 5.78 -4.87 13.84
C GLU A 95 5.11 -3.94 12.82
N SER A 96 5.87 -3.08 12.19
CA SER A 96 5.36 -2.25 11.10
C SER A 96 5.21 -3.07 9.81
N VAL A 97 4.01 -3.10 9.26
CA VAL A 97 3.66 -3.89 8.08
C VAL A 97 3.18 -2.98 6.96
N LEU A 98 3.76 -3.13 5.77
CA LEU A 98 3.26 -2.49 4.56
C LEU A 98 2.47 -3.50 3.72
N ILE A 99 1.25 -3.12 3.32
CA ILE A 99 0.46 -3.81 2.30
C ILE A 99 0.39 -2.95 1.05
N VAL A 100 0.74 -3.54 -0.11
CA VAL A 100 0.64 -2.92 -1.43
C VAL A 100 -0.34 -3.71 -2.30
N GLY A 101 -1.36 -3.04 -2.83
CA GLY A 101 -2.39 -3.73 -3.59
C GLY A 101 -3.32 -2.80 -4.36
N HIS A 102 -4.59 -3.18 -4.43
CA HIS A 102 -5.57 -2.65 -5.36
C HIS A 102 -6.84 -2.16 -4.66
N ASN A 103 -7.60 -1.30 -5.34
CA ASN A 103 -8.98 -1.00 -5.01
C ASN A 103 -9.95 -1.98 -5.72
N PRO A 104 -11.17 -2.18 -5.17
CA PRO A 104 -11.72 -1.46 -4.02
C PRO A 104 -11.20 -1.95 -2.66
N GLY A 105 -10.68 -3.16 -2.56
CA GLY A 105 -10.37 -3.83 -1.30
C GLY A 105 -9.52 -3.00 -0.32
N LEU A 106 -8.48 -2.29 -0.79
CA LEU A 106 -7.67 -1.45 0.10
C LEU A 106 -8.43 -0.23 0.63
N SER A 107 -9.22 0.46 -0.20
CA SER A 107 -10.03 1.59 0.27
C SER A 107 -11.06 1.15 1.30
N ASP A 108 -11.74 0.05 1.02
CA ASP A 108 -12.75 -0.52 1.91
C ASP A 108 -12.13 -0.98 3.23
N LEU A 109 -10.95 -1.63 3.18
CA LEU A 109 -10.21 -2.03 4.38
C LEU A 109 -9.82 -0.83 5.24
N VAL A 110 -9.22 0.20 4.62
CA VAL A 110 -8.80 1.41 5.34
C VAL A 110 -10.00 2.13 5.95
N SER A 111 -11.11 2.23 5.21
CA SER A 111 -12.34 2.84 5.71
C SER A 111 -12.91 2.06 6.88
N TYR A 112 -12.95 0.74 6.78
CA TYR A 112 -13.41 -0.15 7.86
C TYR A 112 -12.56 -0.01 9.13
N LEU A 113 -11.23 -0.07 8.99
CA LEU A 113 -10.30 -0.02 10.12
C LEU A 113 -10.26 1.36 10.79
N SER A 114 -10.25 2.43 10.00
CA SER A 114 -10.18 3.81 10.52
C SER A 114 -11.54 4.39 10.92
N LYS A 115 -12.64 3.70 10.60
CA LYS A 115 -14.03 4.20 10.75
C LYS A 115 -14.26 5.54 10.06
N ARG A 116 -13.59 5.79 8.92
CA ARG A 116 -13.68 6.99 8.09
C ARG A 116 -13.87 6.59 6.64
N ASP A 117 -14.59 7.37 5.88
CA ASP A 117 -14.70 7.19 4.43
C ASP A 117 -13.41 7.67 3.74
N ILE A 118 -12.55 6.72 3.35
CA ILE A 118 -11.25 6.99 2.73
C ILE A 118 -11.13 6.25 1.41
N TYR A 119 -11.10 7.01 0.32
CA TYR A 119 -10.83 6.48 -1.02
C TYR A 119 -9.36 6.68 -1.38
N LEU A 120 -8.63 5.59 -1.54
CA LEU A 120 -7.22 5.62 -1.96
C LEU A 120 -7.10 5.83 -3.47
N ARG A 121 -6.43 6.89 -3.88
CA ARG A 121 -5.99 7.10 -5.27
C ARG A 121 -4.72 6.31 -5.53
N THR A 122 -4.30 6.20 -6.78
CA THR A 122 -3.03 5.56 -7.13
C THR A 122 -1.86 6.26 -6.46
N CYS A 123 -0.98 5.46 -5.85
CA CYS A 123 0.16 5.89 -5.06
C CYS A 123 -0.19 6.55 -3.70
N ASP A 124 -1.44 6.49 -3.24
CA ASP A 124 -1.77 6.92 -1.88
C ASP A 124 -1.25 5.90 -0.87
N LEU A 125 -0.65 6.41 0.20
CA LEU A 125 -0.20 5.64 1.35
C LEU A 125 -0.92 6.14 2.60
N VAL A 126 -1.52 5.22 3.35
CA VAL A 126 -2.14 5.48 4.65
C VAL A 126 -1.38 4.75 5.73
N CYS A 127 -1.07 5.44 6.80
CA CYS A 127 -0.55 4.87 8.03
C CYS A 127 -1.67 4.74 9.06
N LEU A 128 -1.90 3.52 9.51
CA LEU A 128 -2.79 3.21 10.62
C LEU A 128 -1.95 2.75 11.81
N GLU A 129 -2.23 3.30 12.97
CA GLU A 129 -1.66 2.85 14.24
C GLU A 129 -2.65 1.91 14.92
N SER A 130 -2.21 0.70 15.28
CA SER A 130 -3.02 -0.24 16.04
C SER A 130 -2.74 -0.13 17.54
N LYS A 131 -3.80 -0.16 18.34
CA LYS A 131 -3.71 -0.22 19.80
C LYS A 131 -4.57 -1.37 20.31
N GLN A 132 -4.03 -2.12 21.25
CA GLN A 132 -4.81 -3.10 21.99
C GLN A 132 -5.70 -2.35 22.99
N SER A 133 -7.01 -2.56 22.89
CA SER A 133 -7.98 -2.06 23.85
C SER A 133 -8.83 -3.25 24.32
N ASP A 134 -8.69 -3.60 25.58
CA ASP A 134 -9.26 -4.83 26.17
C ASP A 134 -8.89 -6.07 25.34
N SER A 135 -9.87 -6.75 24.75
CA SER A 135 -9.64 -7.91 23.89
C SER A 135 -9.73 -7.57 22.39
N THR A 136 -9.77 -6.28 22.03
CA THR A 136 -10.03 -5.83 20.64
C THR A 136 -8.87 -5.00 20.12
N LEU A 137 -8.47 -5.25 18.88
CA LEU A 137 -7.49 -4.42 18.16
C LEU A 137 -8.22 -3.23 17.53
N VAL A 138 -7.84 -2.01 17.93
CA VAL A 138 -8.40 -0.76 17.39
C VAL A 138 -7.35 -0.08 16.52
N PHE A 139 -7.77 0.39 15.36
CA PHE A 139 -6.91 1.12 14.42
C PHE A 139 -7.29 2.59 14.36
N ASN A 140 -6.29 3.46 14.43
CA ASN A 140 -6.46 4.90 14.26
C ASN A 140 -5.69 5.36 13.03
N LEU A 141 -6.30 6.25 12.26
CA LEU A 141 -5.59 6.94 11.17
C LEU A 141 -4.54 7.86 11.79
N HIS A 142 -3.28 7.61 11.48
CA HIS A 142 -2.16 8.42 11.96
C HIS A 142 -1.82 9.50 10.95
N TRP A 143 -1.57 9.12 9.69
CA TRP A 143 -1.33 10.06 8.59
C TRP A 143 -1.66 9.45 7.23
N LEU A 144 -1.78 10.32 6.24
CA LEU A 144 -1.93 9.97 4.84
C LEU A 144 -0.93 10.76 4.00
N TRP A 145 -0.40 10.13 2.96
CA TRP A 145 0.39 10.79 1.93
C TRP A 145 -0.22 10.52 0.55
N ASN A 146 -0.26 11.55 -0.28
CA ASN A 146 -0.62 11.39 -1.68
C ASN A 146 0.20 12.32 -2.60
N PRO A 147 0.35 11.96 -3.91
CA PRO A 147 1.22 12.70 -4.83
C PRO A 147 0.82 14.16 -5.06
N LYS A 148 -0.44 14.54 -4.81
CA LYS A 148 -0.94 15.89 -5.08
C LYS A 148 -0.82 16.82 -3.88
N LYS A 149 -1.05 16.30 -2.68
CA LYS A 149 -1.13 17.09 -1.45
C LYS A 149 0.07 16.89 -0.53
N GLY A 150 0.89 15.86 -0.81
CA GLY A 150 1.98 15.45 0.06
C GLY A 150 1.49 14.79 1.36
N PHE A 151 2.20 15.05 2.44
CA PHE A 151 1.88 14.57 3.79
C PHE A 151 0.69 15.31 4.39
N ILE A 152 -0.22 14.56 4.97
CA ILE A 152 -1.41 15.06 5.66
C ILE A 152 -1.45 14.36 7.02
N GLU A 153 -1.17 15.11 8.06
CA GLU A 153 -1.32 14.65 9.45
C GLU A 153 -2.81 14.66 9.83
N ASN A 154 -3.20 13.75 10.72
CA ASN A 154 -4.60 13.58 11.11
C ASN A 154 -4.87 14.22 12.49
#